data_696f84d709077529b5869fe648f4d2ca
#
_entry.id   696f84d709077529b5869fe648f4d2ca
#
_cell.length_a   1.000
_cell.length_b   1.000
_cell.length_c   1.000
_cell.angle_alpha   90.00
_cell.angle_beta   90.00
_cell.angle_gamma   90.00
#
_symmetry.space_group_name_H-M   'P 1'
#
loop_
_entity.id
_entity.type
_entity.pdbx_description
1 polymer ?
#
loop_
_entity_poly.entity_id
_entity_poly.type
_entity_poly.pdbx_seq_one_letter_code
_entity_poly.pdbx_strand_id
1 'polypeptide(L)'
;MKQYLQLPVIAVACAGLGAGAVTAYRVAEPSCRAGAAPYVRLELLFGLSRQRSGDIGEQEWRAFLETEVTPRFPVGLTALAAYGQWRSPSGLMIKESSRMLVIWYRHEATSEAAI
;
A
#
# COMPACT_ATOMS: atom_id res chain seq x y z
N MET A 1 19.14 -7.60 6.59
CA MET A 1 18.65 -8.86 6.00
C MET A 1 17.55 -8.53 5.00
N LYS A 2 17.79 -8.81 3.72
CA LYS A 2 16.77 -8.60 2.67
C LYS A 2 15.86 -9.83 2.66
N GLN A 3 14.65 -9.72 3.15
CA GLN A 3 13.63 -10.72 2.90
C GLN A 3 12.97 -10.40 1.57
N TYR A 4 13.29 -11.17 0.55
CA TYR A 4 12.57 -11.14 -0.71
C TYR A 4 11.24 -11.88 -0.52
N LEU A 5 10.13 -11.15 -0.64
CA LEU A 5 8.80 -11.74 -0.75
C LEU A 5 8.77 -12.48 -2.10
N GLN A 6 8.82 -13.79 -2.07
CA GLN A 6 8.64 -14.59 -3.26
C GLN A 6 7.15 -14.59 -3.65
N LEU A 7 6.84 -13.83 -4.70
CA LEU A 7 5.54 -13.93 -5.36
C LEU A 7 5.49 -15.30 -6.10
N PRO A 8 4.40 -16.04 -5.97
CA PRO A 8 4.24 -17.27 -6.73
C PRO A 8 4.16 -16.96 -8.23
N VAL A 9 5.07 -17.52 -8.99
CA VAL A 9 5.03 -17.45 -10.45
C VAL A 9 3.86 -18.31 -10.92
N ILE A 10 2.83 -17.67 -11.49
CA ILE A 10 1.74 -18.35 -12.15
C ILE A 10 2.26 -18.79 -13.52
N ALA A 11 2.65 -20.04 -13.65
CA ALA A 11 2.94 -20.64 -14.94
C ALA A 11 1.60 -21.00 -15.63
N VAL A 12 1.21 -20.21 -16.63
CA VAL A 12 0.12 -20.57 -17.54
C VAL A 12 0.68 -21.48 -18.61
N ALA A 13 0.46 -22.77 -18.47
CA ALA A 13 0.75 -23.74 -19.53
C ALA A 13 -0.43 -23.77 -20.50
N CYS A 14 -0.27 -23.14 -21.68
CA CYS A 14 -1.17 -23.34 -22.80
C CYS A 14 -0.85 -24.69 -23.46
N ALA A 15 -1.59 -25.73 -23.14
CA ALA A 15 -1.60 -26.98 -23.87
C ALA A 15 -2.82 -27.03 -24.78
N GLY A 16 -2.58 -27.38 -26.05
CA GLY A 16 -3.57 -27.38 -27.11
C GLY A 16 -4.68 -28.42 -26.96
N LEU A 17 -5.80 -28.09 -27.59
CA LEU A 17 -6.96 -28.91 -28.02
C LEU A 17 -7.09 -30.30 -27.39
N GLY A 18 -7.70 -30.34 -26.23
CA GLY A 18 -8.22 -31.53 -25.56
C GLY A 18 -8.99 -31.04 -24.37
N ALA A 19 -10.18 -31.60 -24.09
CA ALA A 19 -11.01 -31.22 -22.92
C ALA A 19 -10.18 -31.39 -21.64
N GLY A 20 -9.39 -30.37 -21.32
CA GLY A 20 -8.52 -30.33 -20.18
C GLY A 20 -9.26 -29.74 -18.99
N ALA A 21 -9.34 -30.48 -17.91
CA ALA A 21 -9.78 -29.99 -16.61
C ALA A 21 -8.97 -28.75 -16.24
N VAL A 22 -9.62 -27.59 -16.12
CA VAL A 22 -9.02 -26.39 -15.53
C VAL A 22 -8.82 -26.70 -14.06
N THR A 23 -7.60 -27.06 -13.67
CA THR A 23 -7.25 -27.20 -12.27
C THR A 23 -7.18 -25.80 -11.68
N ALA A 24 -8.25 -25.37 -11.04
CA ALA A 24 -8.23 -24.13 -10.28
C ALA A 24 -7.30 -24.30 -9.08
N TYR A 25 -6.11 -23.72 -9.17
CA TYR A 25 -5.24 -23.57 -8.00
C TYR A 25 -5.90 -22.60 -7.04
N ARG A 26 -6.51 -23.12 -6.00
CA ARG A 26 -6.87 -22.29 -4.85
C ARG A 26 -5.57 -21.96 -4.14
N VAL A 27 -5.16 -20.70 -4.21
CA VAL A 27 -4.17 -20.19 -3.28
C VAL A 27 -4.80 -20.32 -1.89
N ALA A 28 -4.25 -21.17 -1.05
CA ALA A 28 -4.73 -21.29 0.33
C ALA A 28 -4.59 -19.94 0.99
N GLU A 29 -5.68 -19.41 1.48
CA GLU A 29 -5.64 -18.21 2.33
C GLU A 29 -4.73 -18.51 3.51
N PRO A 30 -3.80 -17.61 3.87
CA PRO A 30 -2.92 -17.83 5.01
C PRO A 30 -3.78 -18.02 6.26
N SER A 31 -3.76 -19.23 6.82
CA SER A 31 -4.48 -19.52 8.06
C SER A 31 -3.80 -18.78 9.20
N CYS A 32 -4.52 -17.88 9.84
CA CYS A 32 -4.06 -17.24 11.06
C CYS A 32 -3.93 -18.27 12.19
N ARG A 33 -2.95 -18.07 13.09
CA ARG A 33 -2.86 -18.82 14.33
C ARG A 33 -4.19 -18.73 15.09
N ALA A 34 -4.57 -19.81 15.78
CA ALA A 34 -5.80 -19.84 16.59
C ALA A 34 -5.87 -18.63 17.54
N GLY A 35 -6.98 -17.89 17.47
CA GLY A 35 -7.20 -16.64 18.22
C GLY A 35 -6.61 -15.38 17.59
N ALA A 36 -5.91 -15.47 16.46
CA ALA A 36 -5.46 -14.30 15.72
C ALA A 36 -6.48 -13.93 14.64
N ALA A 37 -6.63 -12.63 14.39
CA ALA A 37 -7.43 -12.09 13.29
C ALA A 37 -6.52 -11.62 12.14
N PRO A 38 -6.95 -11.76 10.88
CA PRO A 38 -6.21 -11.23 9.75
C PRO A 38 -6.25 -9.69 9.75
N TYR A 39 -5.09 -9.07 9.57
CA TYR A 39 -4.96 -7.64 9.40
C TYR A 39 -4.26 -7.33 8.08
N VAL A 40 -4.67 -6.26 7.45
CA VAL A 40 -4.00 -5.68 6.27
C VAL A 40 -3.12 -4.55 6.74
N ARG A 41 -1.93 -4.46 6.16
CA ARG A 41 -1.03 -3.32 6.30
C ARG A 41 -1.10 -2.50 5.02
N LEU A 42 -1.59 -1.27 5.14
CA LEU A 42 -1.62 -0.28 4.08
C LEU A 42 -0.46 0.69 4.26
N GLU A 43 0.30 0.92 3.23
CA GLU A 43 1.35 1.94 3.18
C GLU A 43 1.03 2.94 2.08
N LEU A 44 0.95 4.22 2.45
CA LEU A 44 0.72 5.32 1.54
C LEU A 44 1.91 6.26 1.56
N LEU A 45 2.41 6.60 0.39
CA LEU A 45 3.54 7.51 0.20
C LEU A 45 3.05 8.81 -0.42
N PHE A 46 3.38 9.94 0.22
CA PHE A 46 3.00 11.28 -0.21
C PHE A 46 4.25 12.12 -0.46
N GLY A 47 4.46 12.58 -1.68
CA GLY A 47 5.41 13.65 -1.97
C GLY A 47 4.84 14.98 -1.45
N LEU A 48 5.69 15.79 -0.83
CA LEU A 48 5.26 17.08 -0.28
C LEU A 48 5.42 18.24 -1.26
N SER A 49 6.09 18.03 -2.38
CA SER A 49 6.33 19.07 -3.38
C SER A 49 5.09 19.36 -4.23
N ARG A 50 4.80 20.66 -4.42
CA ARG A 50 3.79 21.16 -5.35
C ARG A 50 4.44 21.95 -6.47
N GLN A 51 4.06 21.71 -7.71
CA GLN A 51 4.67 22.35 -8.88
C GLN A 51 4.54 23.88 -8.90
N ARG A 52 3.59 24.49 -8.22
CA ARG A 52 3.28 25.93 -8.33
C ARG A 52 3.07 26.68 -7.02
N SER A 53 3.00 25.98 -5.89
CA SER A 53 2.60 26.63 -4.62
C SER A 53 3.51 26.29 -3.44
N GLY A 54 4.73 25.83 -3.71
CA GLY A 54 5.65 25.41 -2.65
C GLY A 54 5.29 24.07 -2.03
N ASP A 55 6.02 23.67 -1.00
CA ASP A 55 5.83 22.40 -0.34
C ASP A 55 4.64 22.42 0.63
N ILE A 56 4.04 21.26 0.84
CA ILE A 56 3.02 21.03 1.87
C ILE A 56 3.68 21.18 3.25
N GLY A 57 3.22 22.17 4.02
CA GLY A 57 3.74 22.44 5.35
C GLY A 57 3.22 21.45 6.41
N GLU A 58 3.90 21.45 7.55
CA GLU A 58 3.55 20.54 8.66
C GLU A 58 2.13 20.75 9.18
N GLN A 59 1.66 22.00 9.27
CA GLN A 59 0.31 22.32 9.73
C GLN A 59 -0.75 21.76 8.77
N GLU A 60 -0.55 21.92 7.47
CA GLU A 60 -1.45 21.41 6.45
C GLU A 60 -1.47 19.87 6.44
N TRP A 61 -0.30 19.26 6.59
CA TRP A 61 -0.18 17.81 6.72
C TRP A 61 -0.96 17.27 7.93
N ARG A 62 -0.83 17.91 9.10
CA ARG A 62 -1.58 17.52 10.30
C ARG A 62 -3.08 17.68 10.12
N ALA A 63 -3.52 18.79 9.54
CA ALA A 63 -4.93 19.01 9.25
C ALA A 63 -5.49 17.91 8.35
N PHE A 64 -4.77 17.51 7.30
CA PHE A 64 -5.14 16.39 6.44
C PHE A 64 -5.28 15.07 7.23
N LEU A 65 -4.33 14.75 8.11
CA LEU A 65 -4.43 13.54 8.94
C LEU A 65 -5.66 13.56 9.84
N GLU A 66 -5.95 14.71 10.47
CA GLU A 66 -7.06 14.88 11.42
C GLU A 66 -8.42 14.84 10.73
N THR A 67 -8.54 15.49 9.57
CA THR A 67 -9.84 15.66 8.90
C THR A 67 -10.16 14.55 7.91
N GLU A 68 -9.17 13.96 7.25
CA GLU A 68 -9.38 13.01 6.18
C GLU A 68 -9.02 11.57 6.57
N VAL A 69 -7.90 11.37 7.23
CA VAL A 69 -7.40 10.02 7.47
C VAL A 69 -7.93 9.41 8.76
N THR A 70 -7.80 10.14 9.88
CA THR A 70 -8.22 9.65 11.20
C THR A 70 -9.70 9.26 11.27
N PRO A 71 -10.65 9.99 10.66
CA PRO A 71 -12.05 9.57 10.66
C PRO A 71 -12.31 8.25 9.95
N ARG A 72 -11.48 7.92 8.93
CA ARG A 72 -11.59 6.67 8.17
C ARG A 72 -10.93 5.49 8.91
N PHE A 73 -9.87 5.78 9.67
CA PHE A 73 -9.08 4.78 10.39
C PHE A 73 -8.92 5.15 11.87
N PRO A 74 -10.03 5.16 12.63
CA PRO A 74 -10.05 5.65 14.03
C PRO A 74 -9.23 4.77 14.98
N VAL A 75 -8.92 3.54 14.60
CA VAL A 75 -8.09 2.62 15.40
C VAL A 75 -6.64 3.10 15.47
N GLY A 76 -6.20 3.87 14.48
CA GLY A 76 -4.90 4.53 14.49
C GLY A 76 -4.12 4.39 13.19
N LEU A 77 -3.13 5.26 13.07
CA LEU A 77 -2.17 5.30 11.99
C LEU A 77 -0.80 5.69 12.52
N THR A 78 0.24 5.41 11.78
CA THR A 78 1.59 5.89 12.03
C THR A 78 2.04 6.74 10.86
N ALA A 79 2.44 7.98 11.12
CA ALA A 79 3.00 8.88 10.12
C ALA A 79 4.51 9.00 10.32
N LEU A 80 5.28 8.85 9.24
CA LEU A 80 6.73 8.97 9.24
C LEU A 80 7.20 10.02 8.24
N ALA A 81 8.24 10.75 8.60
CA ALA A 81 8.99 11.55 7.66
C ALA A 81 9.79 10.63 6.74
N ALA A 82 9.76 10.90 5.46
CA ALA A 82 10.44 10.12 4.44
C ALA A 82 11.12 11.06 3.42
N TYR A 83 11.95 10.48 2.58
CA TYR A 83 12.65 11.16 1.54
C TYR A 83 12.42 10.44 0.21
N GLY A 84 11.88 11.14 -0.76
CA GLY A 84 11.60 10.63 -2.09
C GLY A 84 12.67 11.02 -3.10
N GLN A 85 12.95 10.14 -4.04
CA GLN A 85 13.83 10.40 -5.17
C GLN A 85 13.33 9.67 -6.40
N TRP A 86 13.19 10.41 -7.50
CA TRP A 86 12.76 9.84 -8.77
C TRP A 86 13.38 10.58 -9.95
N ARG A 87 13.36 9.96 -11.12
CA ARG A 87 13.88 10.57 -12.35
C ARG A 87 12.72 11.09 -13.19
N SER A 88 12.78 12.40 -13.52
CA SER A 88 11.80 13.03 -14.41
C SER A 88 11.90 12.49 -15.85
N PRO A 89 10.88 12.69 -16.69
CA PRO A 89 10.95 12.36 -18.11
C PRO A 89 12.09 13.05 -18.85
N SER A 90 12.56 14.22 -18.38
CA SER A 90 13.72 14.93 -18.92
C SER A 90 15.07 14.39 -18.44
N GLY A 91 15.07 13.32 -17.63
CA GLY A 91 16.28 12.68 -17.11
C GLY A 91 16.85 13.30 -15.83
N LEU A 92 16.25 14.37 -15.31
CA LEU A 92 16.70 15.02 -14.08
C LEU A 92 16.33 14.19 -12.85
N MET A 93 17.25 14.11 -11.88
CA MET A 93 16.99 13.51 -10.59
C MET A 93 16.24 14.52 -9.71
N ILE A 94 14.99 14.18 -9.37
CA ILE A 94 14.15 14.96 -8.47
C ILE A 94 14.26 14.36 -7.08
N LYS A 95 14.44 15.22 -6.10
CA LYS A 95 14.53 14.87 -4.68
C LYS A 95 13.50 15.69 -3.92
N GLU A 96 12.73 15.06 -3.08
CA GLU A 96 11.67 15.74 -2.34
C GLU A 96 11.49 15.17 -0.93
N SER A 97 11.03 16.03 -0.04
CA SER A 97 10.50 15.58 1.24
C SER A 97 9.22 14.81 1.02
N SER A 98 9.03 13.74 1.78
CA SER A 98 7.89 12.85 1.65
C SER A 98 7.34 12.48 3.03
N ARG A 99 6.12 11.96 3.06
CA ARG A 99 5.50 11.33 4.23
C ARG A 99 5.08 9.92 3.87
N MET A 100 5.21 9.02 4.83
CA MET A 100 4.67 7.68 4.73
C MET A 100 3.65 7.48 5.84
N LEU A 101 2.46 6.99 5.47
CA LEU A 101 1.46 6.51 6.42
C LEU A 101 1.48 5.00 6.43
N VAL A 102 1.46 4.43 7.63
CA VAL A 102 1.28 3.01 7.86
C VAL A 102 0.00 2.82 8.67
N ILE A 103 -0.94 2.07 8.12
CA ILE A 103 -2.24 1.82 8.71
C ILE A 103 -2.45 0.32 8.79
N TRP A 104 -2.82 -0.17 9.97
CA TRP A 104 -3.22 -1.55 10.17
C TRP A 104 -4.72 -1.62 10.39
N TYR A 105 -5.42 -2.38 9.57
CA TYR A 105 -6.88 -2.52 9.68
C TYR A 105 -7.31 -3.97 9.45
N ARG A 106 -8.50 -4.31 9.95
CA ARG A 106 -9.09 -5.61 9.66
C ARG A 106 -9.56 -5.65 8.21
N HIS A 107 -9.34 -6.77 7.55
CA HIS A 107 -9.84 -7.00 6.20
C HIS A 107 -11.35 -7.22 6.23
N GLU A 108 -12.10 -6.14 6.13
CA GLU A 108 -13.56 -6.09 6.16
C GLU A 108 -14.07 -5.14 5.06
N ALA A 109 -15.27 -5.39 4.55
CA ALA A 109 -15.83 -4.58 3.45
C ALA A 109 -15.92 -3.08 3.78
N THR A 110 -16.18 -2.73 5.05
CA THR A 110 -16.22 -1.34 5.54
C THR A 110 -14.84 -0.68 5.53
N SER A 111 -13.80 -1.44 5.84
CA SER A 111 -12.41 -0.94 5.84
C SER A 111 -11.90 -0.76 4.43
N GLU A 112 -12.23 -1.68 3.52
CA GLU A 112 -11.88 -1.56 2.10
C GLU A 112 -12.55 -0.35 1.45
N ALA A 113 -13.78 -0.02 1.83
CA ALA A 113 -14.49 1.16 1.33
C ALA A 113 -13.92 2.49 1.86
N ALA A 114 -13.06 2.46 2.90
CA ALA A 114 -12.44 3.64 3.48
C ALA A 114 -11.15 4.08 2.74
N ILE A 115 -10.62 3.20 1.87
CA ILE A 115 -9.41 3.43 1.08
C ILE A 115 -9.75 4.14 -0.23
#